data_e06fc17654e1432cfbbe63ac625f0855
#
_entry.id   e06fc17654e1432cfbbe63ac625f0855
#
_cell.length_a   1.000
_cell.length_b   1.000
_cell.length_c   1.000
_cell.angle_alpha   90.00
_cell.angle_beta   90.00
_cell.angle_gamma   90.00
#
_symmetry.space_group_name_H-M   'P 1'
#
loop_
_entity.id
_entity.type
_entity.pdbx_description
1 polymer ?
#
loop_
_entity_poly.entity_id
_entity_poly.type
_entity_poly.pdbx_seq_one_letter_code
_entity_poly.pdbx_strand_id
1 'polypeptide(L)'
;MKTLIVEDSSTLCAIYSQYLDGSGLEVTSAETLADAKAAMVSWRPHLVLLDIELPDGNGLDLLDEAVSLSPAPAVVVMTGHGAEHADQAMQRGAADFLSKPFDASRLRVTLLNAAEKLKLSQQIERLAIKRDHLGPLVGSSSAMQNVYETVDSLAGTLATAFIMGESGTGKELAARAIHQFSARAPGPFVVVDCASLAAEQLERALFGSAGDPSQGLIAQATDGTLFLDEVCSLSFASQSTLLRLIQHGTYRPVGATAEVAADVRIIASTNRDPLAEMREGRLREDLYYRLHVVPLRMPAMRERSEDILMLASGFLDRFAQEEGRDPHQLTDSAAQALRGYSWPGNVRQLENTMRQLLLTSASTEIDASAIHQVISVTEIAADNERVARLSRASGDSTDSLSIQPLWMSEKRAIEEAIAACDGSINRAAQYLEVAPSTIYRKLQSWKAQNLNS
;
A
#
# COMPACT_ATOMS: atom_id res chain seq x y z
N MET A 1 -9.87 5.11 -38.83
CA MET A 1 -10.02 6.01 -37.65
C MET A 1 -10.46 7.37 -38.14
N LYS A 2 -11.44 8.00 -37.47
CA LYS A 2 -11.95 9.34 -37.84
C LYS A 2 -10.91 10.42 -37.48
N THR A 3 -10.53 11.23 -38.46
CA THR A 3 -9.50 12.27 -38.36
C THR A 3 -10.05 13.61 -38.77
N LEU A 4 -10.08 14.59 -37.87
CA LEU A 4 -10.51 15.96 -38.17
C LEU A 4 -9.29 16.81 -38.51
N ILE A 5 -9.31 17.49 -39.65
CA ILE A 5 -8.31 18.50 -40.02
C ILE A 5 -8.94 19.88 -39.76
N VAL A 6 -8.25 20.69 -38.94
CA VAL A 6 -8.66 22.07 -38.62
C VAL A 6 -7.61 23.00 -39.19
N GLU A 7 -7.94 23.66 -40.27
CA GLU A 7 -7.03 24.52 -41.06
C GLU A 7 -7.91 25.52 -41.85
N ASP A 8 -7.58 26.80 -41.82
CA ASP A 8 -8.36 27.87 -42.41
C ASP A 8 -8.31 27.90 -43.94
N SER A 9 -7.31 27.25 -44.53
CA SER A 9 -7.19 27.16 -46.01
C SER A 9 -7.81 25.88 -46.53
N SER A 10 -8.95 26.00 -47.25
CA SER A 10 -9.61 24.89 -47.94
C SER A 10 -8.66 24.17 -48.92
N THR A 11 -7.73 24.89 -49.53
CA THR A 11 -6.70 24.31 -50.41
C THR A 11 -5.73 23.42 -49.62
N LEU A 12 -5.27 23.85 -48.47
CA LEU A 12 -4.41 23.04 -47.62
C LEU A 12 -5.16 21.83 -47.02
N CYS A 13 -6.40 22.02 -46.61
CA CYS A 13 -7.27 20.91 -46.19
C CYS A 13 -7.37 19.82 -47.29
N ALA A 14 -7.57 20.20 -48.56
CA ALA A 14 -7.62 19.25 -49.66
C ALA A 14 -6.27 18.53 -49.87
N ILE A 15 -5.15 19.27 -49.82
CA ILE A 15 -3.80 18.70 -49.92
C ILE A 15 -3.52 17.71 -48.78
N TYR A 16 -3.81 18.08 -47.54
CA TYR A 16 -3.57 17.19 -46.37
C TYR A 16 -4.47 15.96 -46.44
N SER A 17 -5.74 16.11 -46.89
CA SER A 17 -6.62 14.98 -47.12
C SER A 17 -6.04 14.02 -48.17
N GLN A 18 -5.51 14.56 -49.28
CA GLN A 18 -4.85 13.76 -50.32
C GLN A 18 -3.58 13.05 -49.79
N TYR A 19 -2.81 13.71 -48.92
CA TYR A 19 -1.65 13.09 -48.27
C TYR A 19 -2.02 11.89 -47.39
N LEU A 20 -3.26 11.86 -46.86
CA LEU A 20 -3.76 10.80 -45.98
C LEU A 20 -4.54 9.71 -46.77
N ASP A 21 -4.75 9.87 -48.08
CA ASP A 21 -5.39 8.84 -48.89
C ASP A 21 -4.65 7.51 -48.82
N GLY A 22 -5.39 6.43 -48.66
CA GLY A 22 -4.85 5.09 -48.55
C GLY A 22 -4.24 4.73 -47.17
N SER A 23 -4.26 5.64 -46.19
CA SER A 23 -3.75 5.40 -44.83
C SER A 23 -4.74 4.70 -43.89
N GLY A 24 -5.99 4.46 -44.35
CA GLY A 24 -7.05 3.88 -43.50
C GLY A 24 -7.68 4.89 -42.53
N LEU A 25 -7.39 6.18 -42.68
CA LEU A 25 -7.98 7.27 -41.91
C LEU A 25 -9.20 7.83 -42.68
N GLU A 26 -10.32 8.03 -42.00
CA GLU A 26 -11.52 8.70 -42.49
C GLU A 26 -11.39 10.18 -42.15
N VAL A 27 -11.26 11.03 -43.16
CA VAL A 27 -10.88 12.44 -42.96
C VAL A 27 -12.10 13.35 -43.20
N THR A 28 -12.26 14.33 -42.31
CA THR A 28 -13.14 15.49 -42.47
C THR A 28 -12.37 16.76 -42.11
N SER A 29 -12.83 17.93 -42.57
CA SER A 29 -12.17 19.20 -42.34
C SER A 29 -13.10 20.23 -41.71
N ALA A 30 -12.54 21.17 -40.96
CA ALA A 30 -13.17 22.36 -40.44
C ALA A 30 -12.26 23.56 -40.68
N GLU A 31 -12.81 24.69 -41.12
CA GLU A 31 -12.05 25.90 -41.48
C GLU A 31 -12.02 26.93 -40.33
N THR A 32 -12.83 26.70 -39.27
CA THR A 32 -12.96 27.57 -38.12
C THR A 32 -12.96 26.77 -36.80
N LEU A 33 -12.65 27.42 -35.68
CA LEU A 33 -12.79 26.84 -34.33
C LEU A 33 -14.24 26.43 -34.04
N ALA A 34 -15.20 27.24 -34.49
CA ALA A 34 -16.62 26.99 -34.27
C ALA A 34 -17.06 25.69 -35.01
N ASP A 35 -16.66 25.51 -36.28
CA ASP A 35 -16.92 24.29 -37.01
C ASP A 35 -16.22 23.08 -36.45
N ALA A 36 -14.96 23.25 -35.99
CA ALA A 36 -14.19 22.21 -35.33
C ALA A 36 -14.87 21.73 -34.05
N LYS A 37 -15.34 22.64 -33.18
CA LYS A 37 -16.11 22.32 -31.99
C LYS A 37 -17.40 21.55 -32.32
N ALA A 38 -18.14 21.99 -33.33
CA ALA A 38 -19.34 21.30 -33.76
C ALA A 38 -19.02 19.87 -34.28
N ALA A 39 -17.93 19.73 -35.05
CA ALA A 39 -17.45 18.43 -35.51
C ALA A 39 -17.00 17.50 -34.40
N MET A 40 -16.33 18.03 -33.37
CA MET A 40 -15.91 17.26 -32.19
C MET A 40 -17.09 16.66 -31.44
N VAL A 41 -18.21 17.37 -31.35
CA VAL A 41 -19.42 16.87 -30.67
C VAL A 41 -20.20 15.89 -31.57
N SER A 42 -20.43 16.25 -32.83
CA SER A 42 -21.31 15.50 -33.73
C SER A 42 -20.63 14.28 -34.38
N TRP A 43 -19.36 14.41 -34.75
CA TRP A 43 -18.64 13.38 -35.49
C TRP A 43 -17.68 12.57 -34.61
N ARG A 44 -17.28 13.12 -33.46
CA ARG A 44 -16.39 12.49 -32.47
C ARG A 44 -15.11 11.92 -33.08
N PRO A 45 -14.21 12.78 -33.57
CA PRO A 45 -12.95 12.33 -34.16
C PRO A 45 -12.08 11.61 -33.14
N HIS A 46 -11.27 10.66 -33.60
CA HIS A 46 -10.24 9.99 -32.77
C HIS A 46 -8.90 10.74 -32.84
N LEU A 47 -8.66 11.41 -33.98
CA LEU A 47 -7.46 12.21 -34.22
C LEU A 47 -7.88 13.60 -34.65
N VAL A 48 -7.14 14.62 -34.23
CA VAL A 48 -7.30 16.00 -34.66
C VAL A 48 -5.96 16.52 -35.15
N LEU A 49 -5.89 16.96 -36.39
CA LEU A 49 -4.78 17.73 -36.93
C LEU A 49 -5.17 19.21 -36.86
N LEU A 50 -4.51 19.98 -36.02
CA LEU A 50 -4.95 21.30 -35.57
C LEU A 50 -3.94 22.39 -35.94
N ASP A 51 -4.36 23.38 -36.71
CA ASP A 51 -3.58 24.62 -36.87
C ASP A 51 -3.75 25.52 -35.62
N ILE A 52 -2.69 26.18 -35.23
CA ILE A 52 -2.69 27.15 -34.11
C ILE A 52 -3.39 28.46 -34.57
N GLU A 53 -3.11 28.91 -35.80
CA GLU A 53 -3.60 30.19 -36.31
C GLU A 53 -4.89 29.96 -37.10
N LEU A 54 -6.03 30.31 -36.51
CA LEU A 54 -7.34 30.20 -37.11
C LEU A 54 -8.03 31.59 -37.16
N PRO A 55 -8.92 31.83 -38.13
CA PRO A 55 -9.50 33.16 -38.33
C PRO A 55 -10.39 33.64 -37.17
N ASP A 56 -10.93 32.72 -36.39
CA ASP A 56 -11.85 32.98 -35.29
C ASP A 56 -11.21 32.74 -33.87
N GLY A 57 -9.87 32.49 -33.80
CA GLY A 57 -9.16 32.37 -32.54
C GLY A 57 -7.89 31.53 -32.58
N ASN A 58 -7.41 31.16 -31.39
CA ASN A 58 -6.21 30.36 -31.22
C ASN A 58 -6.53 28.88 -31.11
N GLY A 59 -5.93 28.04 -31.95
CA GLY A 59 -6.12 26.58 -31.95
C GLY A 59 -5.77 25.91 -30.60
N LEU A 60 -4.88 26.50 -29.81
CA LEU A 60 -4.53 25.98 -28.48
C LEU A 60 -5.71 26.00 -27.51
N ASP A 61 -6.70 26.87 -27.70
CA ASP A 61 -7.91 26.88 -26.87
C ASP A 61 -8.80 25.65 -27.19
N LEU A 62 -8.81 25.21 -28.47
CA LEU A 62 -9.48 23.98 -28.89
C LEU A 62 -8.75 22.73 -28.36
N LEU A 63 -7.42 22.78 -28.25
CA LEU A 63 -6.62 21.70 -27.65
C LEU A 63 -7.03 21.46 -26.21
N ASP A 64 -7.13 22.50 -25.37
CA ASP A 64 -7.53 22.38 -23.97
C ASP A 64 -8.94 21.76 -23.83
N GLU A 65 -9.87 22.16 -24.68
CA GLU A 65 -11.22 21.57 -24.73
C GLU A 65 -11.16 20.10 -25.17
N ALA A 66 -10.37 19.78 -26.20
CA ALA A 66 -10.25 18.42 -26.74
C ALA A 66 -9.69 17.44 -25.72
N VAL A 67 -8.64 17.85 -24.97
CA VAL A 67 -8.01 17.02 -23.95
C VAL A 67 -8.95 16.76 -22.76
N SER A 68 -9.90 17.67 -22.50
CA SER A 68 -10.88 17.52 -21.43
C SER A 68 -12.04 16.56 -21.74
N LEU A 69 -12.18 16.13 -23.00
CA LEU A 69 -13.25 15.21 -23.41
C LEU A 69 -12.97 13.76 -22.93
N SER A 70 -14.05 12.99 -22.79
CA SER A 70 -13.94 11.55 -22.49
C SER A 70 -14.79 10.74 -23.48
N PRO A 71 -14.18 9.90 -24.36
CA PRO A 71 -12.74 9.75 -24.60
C PRO A 71 -12.12 10.97 -25.30
N ALA A 72 -10.90 11.35 -24.91
CA ALA A 72 -10.16 12.43 -25.54
C ALA A 72 -9.59 12.00 -26.91
N PRO A 73 -9.67 12.83 -27.97
CA PRO A 73 -8.97 12.58 -29.22
C PRO A 73 -7.47 12.84 -29.05
N ALA A 74 -6.63 12.18 -29.83
CA ALA A 74 -5.22 12.55 -29.92
C ALA A 74 -5.08 13.77 -30.86
N VAL A 75 -4.54 14.88 -30.33
CA VAL A 75 -4.37 16.13 -31.08
C VAL A 75 -2.93 16.27 -31.52
N VAL A 76 -2.72 16.42 -32.82
CA VAL A 76 -1.45 16.78 -33.44
C VAL A 76 -1.53 18.23 -33.90
N VAL A 77 -0.66 19.07 -33.35
CA VAL A 77 -0.68 20.53 -33.63
C VAL A 77 0.23 20.88 -34.78
N MET A 78 -0.25 21.69 -35.72
CA MET A 78 0.55 22.27 -36.80
C MET A 78 0.98 23.69 -36.42
N THR A 79 2.26 24.02 -36.61
CA THR A 79 2.80 25.35 -36.28
C THR A 79 3.71 25.88 -37.41
N GLY A 80 3.54 27.14 -37.74
CA GLY A 80 4.43 27.88 -38.68
C GLY A 80 5.56 28.63 -37.98
N HIS A 81 5.48 28.81 -36.67
CA HIS A 81 6.40 29.64 -35.87
C HIS A 81 7.07 28.82 -34.78
N GLY A 82 8.33 28.44 -34.95
CA GLY A 82 9.34 28.08 -33.96
C GLY A 82 9.01 27.07 -32.84
N ALA A 83 10.08 26.77 -32.08
CA ALA A 83 10.00 25.77 -30.99
C ALA A 83 9.10 26.15 -29.81
N GLU A 84 8.84 27.45 -29.59
CA GLU A 84 8.04 27.90 -28.43
C GLU A 84 6.58 27.43 -28.48
N HIS A 85 5.95 27.48 -29.65
CA HIS A 85 4.56 27.03 -29.82
C HIS A 85 4.44 25.50 -29.77
N ALA A 86 5.46 24.78 -30.21
CA ALA A 86 5.54 23.34 -30.10
C ALA A 86 5.60 22.88 -28.63
N ASP A 87 6.46 23.55 -27.82
CA ASP A 87 6.60 23.28 -26.40
C ASP A 87 5.31 23.59 -25.63
N GLN A 88 4.64 24.70 -25.96
CA GLN A 88 3.34 25.04 -25.36
C GLN A 88 2.27 24.00 -25.69
N ALA A 89 2.19 23.56 -26.94
CA ALA A 89 1.23 22.53 -27.36
C ALA A 89 1.47 21.21 -26.58
N MET A 90 2.71 20.78 -26.46
CA MET A 90 3.07 19.57 -25.74
C MET A 90 2.74 19.66 -24.24
N GLN A 91 3.02 20.83 -23.60
CA GLN A 91 2.65 21.07 -22.20
C GLN A 91 1.15 21.06 -21.94
N ARG A 92 0.34 21.48 -22.94
CA ARG A 92 -1.14 21.45 -22.89
C ARG A 92 -1.75 20.11 -23.29
N GLY A 93 -0.92 19.07 -23.53
CA GLY A 93 -1.40 17.70 -23.77
C GLY A 93 -1.56 17.31 -25.23
N ALA A 94 -0.96 18.01 -26.19
CA ALA A 94 -0.87 17.55 -27.57
C ALA A 94 -0.14 16.21 -27.65
N ALA A 95 -0.60 15.31 -28.50
CA ALA A 95 0.03 14.00 -28.73
C ALA A 95 1.35 14.10 -29.48
N ASP A 96 1.45 15.09 -30.41
CA ASP A 96 2.64 15.41 -31.19
C ASP A 96 2.45 16.78 -31.87
N PHE A 97 3.50 17.28 -32.56
CA PHE A 97 3.43 18.50 -33.36
C PHE A 97 4.09 18.35 -34.73
N LEU A 98 3.70 19.21 -35.66
CA LEU A 98 4.24 19.31 -37.02
C LEU A 98 4.63 20.76 -37.34
N SER A 99 5.89 21.01 -37.66
CA SER A 99 6.36 22.34 -38.11
C SER A 99 6.09 22.49 -39.62
N LYS A 100 5.34 23.52 -40.02
CA LYS A 100 5.12 23.91 -41.41
C LYS A 100 6.41 24.56 -41.98
N PRO A 101 6.84 24.26 -43.23
CA PRO A 101 6.24 23.32 -44.17
C PRO A 101 6.65 21.85 -43.88
N PHE A 102 5.74 20.91 -44.12
CA PHE A 102 5.97 19.46 -44.00
C PHE A 102 5.51 18.73 -45.28
N ASP A 103 6.09 17.57 -45.50
CA ASP A 103 5.72 16.69 -46.63
C ASP A 103 4.69 15.64 -46.21
N ALA A 104 4.15 14.96 -47.26
CA ALA A 104 3.16 13.88 -47.06
C ALA A 104 3.66 12.75 -46.16
N SER A 105 4.95 12.41 -46.23
CA SER A 105 5.55 11.32 -45.46
C SER A 105 5.56 11.67 -43.97
N ARG A 106 5.97 12.89 -43.64
CA ARG A 106 6.04 13.38 -42.26
C ARG A 106 4.65 13.47 -41.65
N LEU A 107 3.67 14.03 -42.34
CA LEU A 107 2.27 14.10 -41.89
C LEU A 107 1.73 12.71 -41.58
N ARG A 108 1.91 11.77 -42.53
CA ARG A 108 1.40 10.41 -42.37
C ARG A 108 2.03 9.68 -41.17
N VAL A 109 3.36 9.74 -41.04
CA VAL A 109 4.06 9.07 -39.94
C VAL A 109 3.61 9.64 -38.61
N THR A 110 3.54 10.95 -38.44
CA THR A 110 3.13 11.59 -37.19
C THR A 110 1.70 11.22 -36.81
N LEU A 111 0.75 11.27 -37.73
CA LEU A 111 -0.65 10.90 -37.44
C LEU A 111 -0.82 9.41 -37.16
N LEU A 112 -0.08 8.52 -37.86
CA LEU A 112 -0.13 7.09 -37.58
C LEU A 112 0.47 6.75 -36.23
N ASN A 113 1.56 7.40 -35.84
CA ASN A 113 2.15 7.23 -34.48
C ASN A 113 1.19 7.73 -33.39
N ALA A 114 0.53 8.88 -33.59
CA ALA A 114 -0.49 9.37 -32.67
C ALA A 114 -1.69 8.40 -32.58
N ALA A 115 -2.11 7.83 -33.71
CA ALA A 115 -3.16 6.82 -33.79
C ALA A 115 -2.79 5.53 -33.03
N GLU A 116 -1.57 5.06 -33.18
CA GLU A 116 -1.07 3.86 -32.50
C GLU A 116 -0.97 4.09 -31.00
N LYS A 117 -0.42 5.23 -30.57
CA LYS A 117 -0.34 5.63 -29.17
C LYS A 117 -1.74 5.72 -28.53
N LEU A 118 -2.73 6.30 -29.24
CA LEU A 118 -4.11 6.36 -28.78
C LEU A 118 -4.73 4.96 -28.65
N LYS A 119 -4.49 4.06 -29.63
CA LYS A 119 -4.96 2.67 -29.56
C LYS A 119 -4.36 1.93 -28.37
N LEU A 120 -3.05 2.08 -28.13
CA LEU A 120 -2.37 1.47 -27.00
C LEU A 120 -2.92 2.00 -25.66
N SER A 121 -3.12 3.34 -25.55
CA SER A 121 -3.74 3.92 -24.34
C SER A 121 -5.16 3.39 -24.11
N GLN A 122 -5.98 3.32 -25.15
CA GLN A 122 -7.34 2.75 -25.07
C GLN A 122 -7.34 1.24 -24.81
N GLN A 123 -6.34 0.49 -25.27
CA GLN A 123 -6.17 -0.91 -24.93
C GLN A 123 -5.76 -1.08 -23.46
N ILE A 124 -4.86 -0.23 -22.97
CA ILE A 124 -4.49 -0.18 -21.54
C ILE A 124 -5.71 0.18 -20.70
N GLU A 125 -6.51 1.18 -21.09
CA GLU A 125 -7.76 1.52 -20.39
C GLU A 125 -8.82 0.41 -20.47
N ARG A 126 -8.92 -0.32 -21.58
CA ARG A 126 -9.83 -1.47 -21.72
C ARG A 126 -9.33 -2.71 -20.97
N LEU A 127 -8.01 -2.87 -20.83
CA LEU A 127 -7.38 -3.91 -20.00
C LEU A 127 -7.37 -3.53 -18.52
N ALA A 128 -7.42 -2.26 -18.20
CA ALA A 128 -7.72 -1.71 -16.89
C ALA A 128 -9.24 -1.76 -16.61
N ILE A 129 -9.86 -2.93 -16.77
CA ILE A 129 -11.07 -3.25 -16.00
C ILE A 129 -10.61 -3.11 -14.56
N LYS A 130 -10.97 -2.00 -13.89
CA LYS A 130 -10.75 -1.83 -12.47
C LYS A 130 -11.33 -3.06 -11.80
N ARG A 131 -10.47 -3.96 -11.38
CA ARG A 131 -10.90 -5.14 -10.63
C ARG A 131 -11.24 -4.68 -9.24
N ASP A 132 -12.41 -4.99 -8.76
CA ASP A 132 -12.77 -4.73 -7.38
C ASP A 132 -12.19 -5.77 -6.42
N HIS A 133 -11.73 -6.91 -6.98
CA HIS A 133 -11.14 -8.00 -6.22
C HIS A 133 -10.19 -8.85 -7.08
N LEU A 134 -9.24 -9.51 -6.42
CA LEU A 134 -8.41 -10.57 -6.99
C LEU A 134 -8.28 -11.70 -5.97
N GLY A 135 -9.04 -12.79 -6.14
CA GLY A 135 -9.15 -13.83 -5.14
C GLY A 135 -9.63 -13.24 -3.80
N PRO A 136 -8.86 -13.41 -2.71
CA PRO A 136 -9.22 -12.89 -1.39
C PRO A 136 -8.92 -11.39 -1.20
N LEU A 137 -8.25 -10.74 -2.14
CA LEU A 137 -7.93 -9.32 -2.09
C LEU A 137 -9.10 -8.48 -2.60
N VAL A 138 -9.46 -7.43 -1.87
CA VAL A 138 -10.56 -6.51 -2.21
C VAL A 138 -10.04 -5.08 -2.26
N GLY A 139 -10.39 -4.34 -3.31
CA GLY A 139 -10.08 -2.92 -3.49
C GLY A 139 -10.11 -2.51 -4.95
N SER A 140 -10.61 -1.32 -5.24
CA SER A 140 -10.74 -0.75 -6.58
C SER A 140 -9.78 0.42 -6.84
N SER A 141 -9.06 0.87 -5.80
CA SER A 141 -8.11 1.98 -5.89
C SER A 141 -6.96 1.68 -6.86
N SER A 142 -6.36 2.73 -7.43
CA SER A 142 -5.20 2.60 -8.32
C SER A 142 -4.01 1.89 -7.63
N ALA A 143 -3.83 2.11 -6.33
CA ALA A 143 -2.83 1.42 -5.54
C ALA A 143 -3.07 -0.11 -5.50
N MET A 144 -4.33 -0.57 -5.39
CA MET A 144 -4.67 -1.99 -5.43
C MET A 144 -4.60 -2.58 -6.84
N GLN A 145 -4.87 -1.81 -7.89
CA GLN A 145 -4.66 -2.29 -9.26
C GLN A 145 -3.19 -2.65 -9.52
N ASN A 146 -2.23 -1.84 -9.06
CA ASN A 146 -0.80 -2.14 -9.15
C ASN A 146 -0.43 -3.42 -8.38
N VAL A 147 -1.08 -3.66 -7.23
CA VAL A 147 -0.92 -4.92 -6.48
C VAL A 147 -1.42 -6.10 -7.30
N TYR A 148 -2.60 -5.99 -7.93
CA TYR A 148 -3.18 -7.06 -8.75
C TYR A 148 -2.30 -7.41 -9.95
N GLU A 149 -1.78 -6.41 -10.67
CA GLU A 149 -0.85 -6.62 -11.79
C GLU A 149 0.42 -7.34 -11.33
N THR A 150 0.96 -6.96 -10.17
CA THR A 150 2.15 -7.61 -9.62
C THR A 150 1.85 -9.05 -9.19
N VAL A 151 0.67 -9.30 -8.58
CA VAL A 151 0.22 -10.66 -8.21
C VAL A 151 0.04 -11.54 -9.45
N ASP A 152 -0.60 -11.04 -10.51
CA ASP A 152 -0.77 -11.76 -11.78
C ASP A 152 0.61 -12.13 -12.39
N SER A 153 1.56 -11.19 -12.40
CA SER A 153 2.92 -11.42 -12.88
C SER A 153 3.66 -12.49 -12.06
N LEU A 154 3.55 -12.40 -10.72
CA LEU A 154 4.15 -13.35 -9.79
C LEU A 154 3.53 -14.75 -9.90
N ALA A 155 2.21 -14.83 -10.12
CA ALA A 155 1.50 -16.08 -10.27
C ALA A 155 2.02 -16.91 -11.45
N GLY A 156 2.40 -16.25 -12.55
CA GLY A 156 2.96 -16.88 -13.74
C GLY A 156 4.39 -17.42 -13.58
N THR A 157 5.05 -17.18 -12.43
CA THR A 157 6.44 -17.56 -12.20
C THR A 157 6.62 -18.37 -10.91
N LEU A 158 7.76 -19.05 -10.75
CA LEU A 158 8.18 -19.67 -9.49
C LEU A 158 9.17 -18.79 -8.70
N ALA A 159 9.37 -17.55 -9.13
CA ALA A 159 10.25 -16.62 -8.45
C ALA A 159 9.79 -16.36 -7.00
N THR A 160 10.75 -16.12 -6.13
CA THR A 160 10.50 -15.72 -4.74
C THR A 160 9.83 -14.34 -4.74
N ALA A 161 8.71 -14.23 -4.03
CA ALA A 161 8.02 -12.97 -3.82
C ALA A 161 8.35 -12.39 -2.44
N PHE A 162 8.63 -11.10 -2.37
CA PHE A 162 8.90 -10.40 -1.12
C PHE A 162 7.85 -9.32 -0.89
N ILE A 163 6.94 -9.57 0.06
CA ILE A 163 5.77 -8.72 0.33
C ILE A 163 6.10 -7.76 1.48
N MET A 164 6.08 -6.48 1.20
CA MET A 164 6.33 -5.42 2.18
C MET A 164 5.07 -4.62 2.46
N GLY A 165 4.89 -4.18 3.69
CA GLY A 165 3.76 -3.32 4.06
C GLY A 165 3.47 -3.37 5.54
N GLU A 166 2.78 -2.36 6.02
CA GLU A 166 2.40 -2.24 7.42
C GLU A 166 1.61 -3.44 7.94
N SER A 167 1.56 -3.61 9.25
CA SER A 167 0.70 -4.63 9.85
C SER A 167 -0.76 -4.40 9.49
N GLY A 168 -1.49 -5.50 9.18
CA GLY A 168 -2.90 -5.42 8.84
C GLY A 168 -3.24 -4.95 7.43
N THR A 169 -2.27 -4.78 6.52
CA THR A 169 -2.52 -4.37 5.11
C THR A 169 -3.04 -5.51 4.21
N GLY A 170 -2.95 -6.77 4.65
CA GLY A 170 -3.37 -7.94 3.89
C GLY A 170 -2.23 -8.69 3.19
N LYS A 171 -1.00 -8.65 3.71
CA LYS A 171 0.17 -9.36 3.15
C LYS A 171 -0.07 -10.86 2.97
N GLU A 172 -0.69 -11.52 3.95
CA GLU A 172 -1.05 -12.94 3.86
C GLU A 172 -2.07 -13.20 2.73
N LEU A 173 -3.08 -12.34 2.58
CA LEU A 173 -4.06 -12.47 1.50
C LEU A 173 -3.41 -12.32 0.12
N ALA A 174 -2.41 -11.44 0.00
CA ALA A 174 -1.62 -11.30 -1.23
C ALA A 174 -0.80 -12.58 -1.52
N ALA A 175 -0.19 -13.17 -0.50
CA ALA A 175 0.53 -14.44 -0.64
C ALA A 175 -0.41 -15.59 -1.04
N ARG A 176 -1.61 -15.66 -0.47
CA ARG A 176 -2.65 -16.62 -0.85
C ARG A 176 -3.12 -16.43 -2.29
N ALA A 177 -3.31 -15.19 -2.73
CA ALA A 177 -3.66 -14.88 -4.12
C ALA A 177 -2.54 -15.34 -5.09
N ILE A 178 -1.28 -15.02 -4.79
CA ILE A 178 -0.13 -15.47 -5.60
C ILE A 178 -0.09 -17.00 -5.72
N HIS A 179 -0.35 -17.73 -4.62
CA HIS A 179 -0.42 -19.19 -4.64
C HIS A 179 -1.60 -19.69 -5.46
N GLN A 180 -2.80 -19.16 -5.20
CA GLN A 180 -4.06 -19.58 -5.83
C GLN A 180 -4.06 -19.45 -7.35
N PHE A 181 -3.39 -18.42 -7.88
CA PHE A 181 -3.28 -18.20 -9.33
C PHE A 181 -2.00 -18.79 -9.94
N SER A 182 -1.16 -19.50 -9.17
CA SER A 182 0.07 -20.10 -9.65
C SER A 182 -0.12 -21.55 -10.14
N ALA A 183 0.88 -22.06 -10.83
CA ALA A 183 0.95 -23.48 -11.20
C ALA A 183 0.96 -24.44 -9.99
N ARG A 184 1.26 -23.93 -8.77
CA ARG A 184 1.28 -24.70 -7.51
C ARG A 184 -0.02 -24.59 -6.71
N ALA A 185 -1.08 -24.03 -7.27
CA ALA A 185 -2.39 -23.90 -6.61
C ALA A 185 -2.96 -25.24 -6.11
N PRO A 186 -2.73 -26.42 -6.76
CA PRO A 186 -3.18 -27.71 -6.25
C PRO A 186 -2.39 -28.21 -5.03
N GLY A 187 -1.17 -27.66 -4.80
CA GLY A 187 -0.29 -28.04 -3.71
C GLY A 187 -0.64 -27.35 -2.38
N PRO A 188 0.04 -27.70 -1.29
CA PRO A 188 -0.20 -27.09 0.02
C PRO A 188 0.26 -25.63 0.07
N PHE A 189 -0.50 -24.79 0.81
CA PHE A 189 -0.11 -23.45 1.21
C PHE A 189 0.14 -23.44 2.72
N VAL A 190 1.42 -23.44 3.11
CA VAL A 190 1.83 -23.51 4.51
C VAL A 190 2.25 -22.12 4.99
N VAL A 191 1.61 -21.65 6.06
CA VAL A 191 1.88 -20.33 6.67
C VAL A 191 2.76 -20.51 7.90
N VAL A 192 3.78 -19.69 8.01
CA VAL A 192 4.68 -19.63 9.16
C VAL A 192 4.79 -18.19 9.65
N ASP A 193 4.28 -17.91 10.83
CA ASP A 193 4.53 -16.65 11.53
C ASP A 193 5.87 -16.73 12.27
N CYS A 194 6.88 -16.08 11.72
CA CYS A 194 8.24 -16.08 12.26
C CYS A 194 8.40 -15.26 13.56
N ALA A 195 7.38 -14.49 13.95
CA ALA A 195 7.40 -13.69 15.17
C ALA A 195 6.66 -14.35 16.35
N SER A 196 5.90 -15.42 16.11
CA SER A 196 4.98 -16.00 17.09
C SER A 196 5.63 -16.96 18.09
N LEU A 197 6.78 -17.53 17.76
CA LEU A 197 7.46 -18.57 18.55
C LEU A 197 8.86 -18.11 18.97
N ALA A 198 9.35 -18.71 20.06
CA ALA A 198 10.77 -18.58 20.43
C ALA A 198 11.66 -19.21 19.34
N ALA A 199 12.85 -18.64 19.12
CA ALA A 199 13.74 -19.00 18.01
C ALA A 199 13.99 -20.50 17.86
N GLU A 200 14.25 -21.22 18.97
CA GLU A 200 14.49 -22.67 18.95
C GLU A 200 13.24 -23.49 18.60
N GLN A 201 12.06 -23.04 19.04
CA GLN A 201 10.79 -23.68 18.73
C GLN A 201 10.44 -23.49 17.26
N LEU A 202 10.64 -22.27 16.76
CA LEU A 202 10.42 -21.93 15.36
C LEU A 202 11.34 -22.72 14.44
N GLU A 203 12.63 -22.87 14.81
CA GLU A 203 13.59 -23.63 14.03
C GLU A 203 13.19 -25.10 13.92
N ARG A 204 12.76 -25.73 15.02
CA ARG A 204 12.24 -27.10 15.01
C ARG A 204 10.94 -27.23 14.22
N ALA A 205 10.02 -26.26 14.35
CA ALA A 205 8.78 -26.27 13.58
C ALA A 205 9.04 -26.14 12.08
N LEU A 206 9.96 -25.27 11.66
CA LEU A 206 10.29 -25.05 10.26
C LEU A 206 11.00 -26.25 9.64
N PHE A 207 12.10 -26.67 10.25
CA PHE A 207 13.04 -27.62 9.65
C PHE A 207 12.84 -29.08 10.12
N GLY A 208 11.95 -29.31 11.09
CA GLY A 208 11.83 -30.64 11.69
C GLY A 208 13.03 -31.02 12.55
N SER A 209 13.11 -32.26 12.99
CA SER A 209 14.19 -32.79 13.82
C SER A 209 14.81 -34.04 13.19
N ALA A 210 16.02 -34.43 13.68
CA ALA A 210 16.73 -35.63 13.20
C ALA A 210 15.91 -36.92 13.34
N GLY A 211 15.01 -36.99 14.34
CA GLY A 211 14.15 -38.15 14.57
C GLY A 211 12.94 -38.22 13.67
N ASP A 212 12.42 -37.08 13.22
CA ASP A 212 11.27 -36.98 12.31
C ASP A 212 11.35 -35.70 11.47
N PRO A 213 12.05 -35.74 10.33
CA PRO A 213 12.14 -34.59 9.42
C PRO A 213 10.79 -34.23 8.77
N SER A 214 9.85 -35.17 8.68
CA SER A 214 8.56 -34.99 8.00
C SER A 214 7.60 -34.06 8.76
N GLN A 215 7.81 -33.86 10.05
CA GLN A 215 7.02 -32.92 10.86
C GLN A 215 7.40 -31.45 10.61
N GLY A 216 8.49 -31.15 9.91
CA GLY A 216 8.87 -29.80 9.55
C GLY A 216 7.87 -29.16 8.57
N LEU A 217 7.55 -27.87 8.77
CA LEU A 217 6.64 -27.12 7.91
C LEU A 217 7.14 -27.02 6.46
N ILE A 218 8.46 -27.03 6.25
CA ILE A 218 9.06 -27.09 4.91
C ILE A 218 8.72 -28.42 4.22
N ALA A 219 8.80 -29.54 4.93
CA ALA A 219 8.43 -30.83 4.37
C ALA A 219 6.93 -30.88 4.00
N GLN A 220 6.08 -30.28 4.84
CA GLN A 220 4.64 -30.17 4.57
C GLN A 220 4.31 -29.24 3.40
N ALA A 221 5.17 -28.27 3.09
CA ALA A 221 5.03 -27.34 1.98
C ALA A 221 5.57 -27.90 0.63
N THR A 222 6.12 -29.11 0.61
CA THR A 222 6.69 -29.72 -0.60
C THR A 222 5.66 -29.77 -1.73
N ASP A 223 6.09 -29.46 -2.96
CA ASP A 223 5.26 -29.28 -4.16
C ASP A 223 4.23 -28.14 -4.08
N GLY A 224 4.29 -27.36 -3.02
CA GLY A 224 3.41 -26.25 -2.74
C GLY A 224 4.14 -24.92 -2.54
N THR A 225 3.62 -24.13 -1.60
CA THR A 225 4.13 -22.79 -1.27
C THR A 225 4.30 -22.64 0.24
N LEU A 226 5.46 -22.19 0.66
CA LEU A 226 5.77 -21.79 2.03
C LEU A 226 5.69 -20.25 2.13
N PHE A 227 4.78 -19.76 2.93
CA PHE A 227 4.67 -18.34 3.25
C PHE A 227 5.29 -18.06 4.61
N LEU A 228 6.35 -17.23 4.61
CA LEU A 228 7.08 -16.79 5.80
C LEU A 228 6.63 -15.37 6.16
N ASP A 229 5.74 -15.23 7.13
CA ASP A 229 5.32 -13.93 7.64
C ASP A 229 6.33 -13.40 8.65
N GLU A 230 6.67 -12.12 8.55
CA GLU A 230 7.67 -11.41 9.38
C GLU A 230 9.07 -12.08 9.36
N VAL A 231 9.58 -12.35 8.16
CA VAL A 231 10.86 -13.05 7.94
C VAL A 231 12.06 -12.40 8.63
N CYS A 232 12.03 -11.08 8.87
CA CYS A 232 13.06 -10.35 9.61
C CYS A 232 13.14 -10.74 11.09
N SER A 233 12.18 -11.53 11.61
CA SER A 233 12.20 -12.04 12.99
C SER A 233 12.94 -13.38 13.12
N LEU A 234 13.39 -13.98 12.01
CA LEU A 234 14.18 -15.22 12.03
C LEU A 234 15.53 -15.04 12.70
N SER A 235 15.96 -16.04 13.47
CA SER A 235 17.33 -16.12 13.99
C SER A 235 18.36 -16.25 12.86
N PHE A 236 19.61 -15.84 13.09
CA PHE A 236 20.68 -15.98 12.09
C PHE A 236 20.91 -17.43 11.64
N ALA A 237 20.72 -18.41 12.53
CA ALA A 237 20.82 -19.82 12.21
C ALA A 237 19.71 -20.23 11.23
N SER A 238 18.46 -19.85 11.53
CA SER A 238 17.32 -20.11 10.64
C SER A 238 17.45 -19.39 9.29
N GLN A 239 17.95 -18.15 9.28
CA GLN A 239 18.23 -17.43 8.03
C GLN A 239 19.27 -18.17 7.15
N SER A 240 20.32 -18.75 7.76
CA SER A 240 21.33 -19.50 7.02
C SER A 240 20.77 -20.79 6.42
N THR A 241 19.90 -21.48 7.15
CA THR A 241 19.23 -22.69 6.65
C THR A 241 18.22 -22.38 5.55
N LEU A 242 17.45 -21.27 5.70
CA LEU A 242 16.52 -20.78 4.69
C LEU A 242 17.26 -20.38 3.40
N LEU A 243 18.39 -19.70 3.51
CA LEU A 243 19.23 -19.35 2.36
C LEU A 243 19.66 -20.59 1.57
N ARG A 244 20.08 -21.66 2.26
CA ARG A 244 20.44 -22.93 1.65
C ARG A 244 19.25 -23.55 0.91
N LEU A 245 18.07 -23.54 1.52
CA LEU A 245 16.85 -24.04 0.86
C LEU A 245 16.56 -23.26 -0.43
N ILE A 246 16.65 -21.92 -0.41
CA ILE A 246 16.41 -21.09 -1.60
C ILE A 246 17.45 -21.34 -2.69
N GLN A 247 18.72 -21.58 -2.33
CA GLN A 247 19.81 -21.72 -3.30
C GLN A 247 19.93 -23.12 -3.90
N HIS A 248 19.71 -24.14 -3.07
CA HIS A 248 20.02 -25.53 -3.43
C HIS A 248 18.81 -26.47 -3.39
N GLY A 249 17.65 -26.00 -2.92
CA GLY A 249 16.48 -26.87 -2.72
C GLY A 249 16.69 -27.92 -1.63
N THR A 250 17.65 -27.69 -0.71
CA THR A 250 17.95 -28.62 0.39
C THR A 250 18.01 -27.86 1.72
N TYR A 251 17.65 -28.53 2.79
CA TYR A 251 17.79 -28.02 4.15
C TYR A 251 18.23 -29.12 5.10
N ARG A 252 18.67 -28.74 6.28
CA ARG A 252 19.10 -29.69 7.31
C ARG A 252 18.16 -29.62 8.49
N PRO A 253 17.46 -30.71 8.85
CA PRO A 253 16.67 -30.79 10.09
C PRO A 253 17.53 -30.57 11.33
N VAL A 254 16.90 -30.05 12.39
CA VAL A 254 17.59 -29.76 13.65
C VAL A 254 18.22 -31.04 14.25
N GLY A 255 19.52 -31.01 14.49
CA GLY A 255 20.27 -32.16 15.01
C GLY A 255 20.60 -33.25 13.98
N ALA A 256 20.19 -33.11 12.72
CA ALA A 256 20.56 -34.05 11.66
C ALA A 256 21.91 -33.71 11.02
N THR A 257 22.61 -34.72 10.51
CA THR A 257 23.83 -34.58 9.71
C THR A 257 23.54 -34.59 8.21
N ALA A 258 22.47 -35.30 7.79
CA ALA A 258 22.06 -35.41 6.41
C ALA A 258 21.19 -34.22 5.98
N GLU A 259 21.28 -33.83 4.71
CA GLU A 259 20.41 -32.85 4.07
C GLU A 259 19.19 -33.55 3.46
N VAL A 260 18.07 -32.83 3.49
CA VAL A 260 16.79 -33.25 2.92
C VAL A 260 16.45 -32.29 1.77
N ALA A 261 16.08 -32.86 0.62
CA ALA A 261 15.60 -32.06 -0.52
C ALA A 261 14.13 -31.66 -0.31
N ALA A 262 13.79 -30.42 -0.72
CA ALA A 262 12.41 -29.95 -0.74
C ALA A 262 12.21 -29.02 -1.93
N ASP A 263 11.23 -29.30 -2.77
CA ASP A 263 10.80 -28.43 -3.84
C ASP A 263 9.62 -27.57 -3.35
N VAL A 264 9.96 -26.37 -2.88
CA VAL A 264 9.00 -25.46 -2.25
C VAL A 264 9.11 -24.08 -2.86
N ARG A 265 8.00 -23.47 -3.26
CA ARG A 265 7.97 -22.05 -3.61
C ARG A 265 7.96 -21.21 -2.33
N ILE A 266 8.82 -20.20 -2.26
CA ILE A 266 8.93 -19.34 -1.10
C ILE A 266 8.29 -17.97 -1.39
N ILE A 267 7.42 -17.53 -0.49
CA ILE A 267 6.90 -16.16 -0.40
C ILE A 267 7.24 -15.66 1.00
N ALA A 268 7.89 -14.50 1.10
CA ALA A 268 8.26 -13.91 2.38
C ALA A 268 7.58 -12.57 2.56
N SER A 269 7.27 -12.20 3.80
CA SER A 269 6.72 -10.88 4.12
C SER A 269 7.42 -10.23 5.30
N THR A 270 7.32 -8.91 5.37
CA THR A 270 7.75 -8.13 6.53
C THR A 270 6.98 -6.81 6.64
N ASN A 271 6.81 -6.34 7.87
CA ASN A 271 6.31 -4.99 8.19
C ASN A 271 7.44 -4.01 8.54
N ARG A 272 8.69 -4.51 8.64
CA ARG A 272 9.88 -3.71 8.96
C ARG A 272 10.56 -3.23 7.67
N ASP A 273 11.42 -2.20 7.80
CA ASP A 273 12.31 -1.80 6.72
C ASP A 273 13.47 -2.79 6.59
N PRO A 274 13.52 -3.61 5.51
CA PRO A 274 14.57 -4.62 5.37
C PRO A 274 15.98 -4.02 5.29
N LEU A 275 16.11 -2.80 4.74
CA LEU A 275 17.40 -2.12 4.63
C LEU A 275 17.89 -1.64 6.01
N ALA A 276 16.98 -1.20 6.87
CA ALA A 276 17.32 -0.89 8.25
C ALA A 276 17.71 -2.16 9.02
N GLU A 277 16.95 -3.26 8.87
CA GLU A 277 17.27 -4.56 9.51
C GLU A 277 18.64 -5.11 9.09
N MET A 278 19.03 -4.92 7.81
CA MET A 278 20.38 -5.28 7.35
C MET A 278 21.47 -4.40 7.99
N ARG A 279 21.26 -3.08 8.03
CA ARG A 279 22.24 -2.15 8.64
C ARG A 279 22.48 -2.43 10.13
N GLU A 280 21.43 -2.85 10.82
CA GLU A 280 21.47 -3.21 12.24
C GLU A 280 21.91 -4.66 12.48
N GLY A 281 22.24 -5.40 11.40
CA GLY A 281 22.74 -6.76 11.47
C GLY A 281 21.69 -7.79 11.91
N ARG A 282 20.40 -7.54 11.77
CA ARG A 282 19.33 -8.50 12.08
C ARG A 282 18.89 -9.33 10.87
N LEU A 283 19.10 -8.81 9.66
CA LEU A 283 18.85 -9.52 8.40
C LEU A 283 20.15 -9.69 7.63
N ARG A 284 20.43 -10.92 7.17
CA ARG A 284 21.60 -11.19 6.33
C ARG A 284 21.40 -10.61 4.94
N GLU A 285 22.43 -9.97 4.43
CA GLU A 285 22.42 -9.36 3.10
C GLU A 285 22.26 -10.39 1.97
N ASP A 286 22.91 -11.55 2.09
CA ASP A 286 22.82 -12.65 1.10
C ASP A 286 21.40 -13.23 1.02
N LEU A 287 20.71 -13.36 2.15
CA LEU A 287 19.32 -13.80 2.20
C LEU A 287 18.39 -12.74 1.60
N TYR A 288 18.58 -11.45 1.95
CA TYR A 288 17.77 -10.37 1.41
C TYR A 288 17.77 -10.37 -0.12
N TYR A 289 18.93 -10.40 -0.77
CA TYR A 289 18.99 -10.41 -2.24
C TYR A 289 18.37 -11.67 -2.88
N ARG A 290 18.30 -12.78 -2.16
CA ARG A 290 17.63 -14.00 -2.65
C ARG A 290 16.12 -13.97 -2.45
N LEU A 291 15.62 -13.26 -1.42
CA LEU A 291 14.20 -13.08 -1.18
C LEU A 291 13.62 -11.93 -2.04
N HIS A 292 14.36 -10.83 -2.17
CA HIS A 292 13.93 -9.61 -2.84
C HIS A 292 14.09 -9.68 -4.38
N VAL A 293 13.59 -10.76 -4.98
CA VAL A 293 13.62 -10.95 -6.45
C VAL A 293 12.48 -10.15 -7.09
N VAL A 294 11.26 -10.30 -6.60
CA VAL A 294 10.11 -9.51 -7.03
C VAL A 294 9.45 -8.90 -5.81
N PRO A 295 9.69 -7.62 -5.56
CA PRO A 295 9.05 -6.92 -4.45
C PRO A 295 7.58 -6.62 -4.75
N LEU A 296 6.70 -6.86 -3.77
CA LEU A 296 5.31 -6.46 -3.76
C LEU A 296 5.07 -5.55 -2.56
N ARG A 297 4.69 -4.30 -2.79
CA ARG A 297 4.33 -3.37 -1.72
C ARG A 297 2.82 -3.36 -1.52
N MET A 298 2.37 -3.73 -0.33
CA MET A 298 0.97 -3.58 0.09
C MET A 298 0.72 -2.15 0.55
N PRO A 299 -0.22 -1.43 -0.07
CA PRO A 299 -0.51 -0.05 0.32
C PRO A 299 -1.17 0.01 1.70
N ALA A 300 -0.80 1.03 2.48
CA ALA A 300 -1.51 1.35 3.71
C ALA A 300 -2.93 1.85 3.42
N MET A 301 -3.86 1.72 4.37
CA MET A 301 -5.26 2.11 4.18
C MET A 301 -5.42 3.58 3.80
N ARG A 302 -4.58 4.46 4.34
CA ARG A 302 -4.54 5.89 4.00
C ARG A 302 -4.11 6.18 2.55
N GLU A 303 -3.41 5.25 1.89
CA GLU A 303 -3.00 5.34 0.48
C GLU A 303 -4.08 4.82 -0.48
N ARG A 304 -5.16 4.18 0.07
CA ARG A 304 -6.30 3.63 -0.66
C ARG A 304 -7.63 4.00 0.00
N SER A 305 -7.80 5.28 0.32
CA SER A 305 -9.01 5.79 1.01
C SER A 305 -10.32 5.53 0.24
N GLU A 306 -10.24 5.36 -1.09
CA GLU A 306 -11.37 4.97 -1.94
C GLU A 306 -11.95 3.60 -1.58
N ASP A 307 -11.10 2.67 -1.10
CA ASP A 307 -11.49 1.30 -0.77
C ASP A 307 -12.15 1.18 0.61
N ILE A 308 -12.00 2.18 1.49
CA ILE A 308 -12.44 2.10 2.89
C ILE A 308 -13.92 1.76 3.01
N LEU A 309 -14.76 2.45 2.25
CA LEU A 309 -16.22 2.24 2.33
C LEU A 309 -16.64 0.88 1.78
N MET A 310 -16.03 0.46 0.67
CA MET A 310 -16.28 -0.86 0.09
C MET A 310 -15.92 -1.97 1.09
N LEU A 311 -14.76 -1.86 1.73
CA LEU A 311 -14.33 -2.82 2.75
C LEU A 311 -15.21 -2.78 3.99
N ALA A 312 -15.56 -1.58 4.47
CA ALA A 312 -16.43 -1.42 5.65
C ALA A 312 -17.82 -2.03 5.43
N SER A 313 -18.46 -1.74 4.29
CA SER A 313 -19.75 -2.34 3.95
C SER A 313 -19.65 -3.86 3.80
N GLY A 314 -18.62 -4.36 3.10
CA GLY A 314 -18.42 -5.79 2.94
C GLY A 314 -18.19 -6.52 4.27
N PHE A 315 -17.50 -5.89 5.23
CA PHE A 315 -17.36 -6.46 6.58
C PHE A 315 -18.68 -6.47 7.35
N LEU A 316 -19.45 -5.37 7.30
CA LEU A 316 -20.76 -5.33 7.96
C LEU A 316 -21.72 -6.38 7.42
N ASP A 317 -21.78 -6.54 6.09
CA ASP A 317 -22.62 -7.55 5.45
C ASP A 317 -22.21 -8.98 5.85
N ARG A 318 -20.91 -9.27 5.81
CA ARG A 318 -20.36 -10.56 6.20
C ARG A 318 -20.67 -10.88 7.66
N PHE A 319 -20.41 -9.94 8.58
CA PHE A 319 -20.66 -10.16 10.00
C PHE A 319 -22.15 -10.25 10.32
N ALA A 320 -23.00 -9.47 9.62
CA ALA A 320 -24.44 -9.58 9.78
C ALA A 320 -24.94 -11.00 9.41
N GLN A 321 -24.40 -11.58 8.32
CA GLN A 321 -24.69 -12.95 7.94
C GLN A 321 -24.17 -13.99 8.95
N GLU A 322 -22.92 -13.81 9.44
CA GLU A 322 -22.31 -14.69 10.44
C GLU A 322 -23.11 -14.72 11.76
N GLU A 323 -23.59 -13.55 12.20
CA GLU A 323 -24.29 -13.36 13.49
C GLU A 323 -25.82 -13.50 13.38
N GLY A 324 -26.36 -13.70 12.17
CA GLY A 324 -27.80 -13.77 11.91
C GLY A 324 -28.55 -12.49 12.27
N ARG A 325 -27.92 -11.32 12.05
CA ARG A 325 -28.46 -9.99 12.30
C ARG A 325 -28.85 -9.30 11.00
N ASP A 326 -29.68 -8.25 11.13
CA ASP A 326 -29.96 -7.38 10.01
C ASP A 326 -28.69 -6.58 9.59
N PRO A 327 -28.45 -6.39 8.29
CA PRO A 327 -27.31 -5.62 7.82
C PRO A 327 -27.41 -4.16 8.27
N HIS A 328 -26.31 -3.63 8.80
CA HIS A 328 -26.22 -2.24 9.23
C HIS A 328 -25.77 -1.36 8.05
N GLN A 329 -26.31 -0.14 7.99
CA GLN A 329 -25.97 0.85 6.94
C GLN A 329 -25.15 1.98 7.52
N LEU A 330 -24.15 2.42 6.76
CA LEU A 330 -23.32 3.58 7.08
C LEU A 330 -24.03 4.85 6.60
N THR A 331 -24.24 5.82 7.49
CA THR A 331 -24.70 7.14 7.09
C THR A 331 -23.60 7.93 6.37
N ASP A 332 -23.95 9.03 5.69
CA ASP A 332 -22.94 9.90 5.05
C ASP A 332 -21.93 10.46 6.06
N SER A 333 -22.37 10.78 7.28
CA SER A 333 -21.50 11.24 8.36
C SER A 333 -20.51 10.14 8.80
N ALA A 334 -20.96 8.90 8.88
CA ALA A 334 -20.11 7.74 9.14
C ALA A 334 -19.08 7.52 8.02
N ALA A 335 -19.52 7.64 6.77
CA ALA A 335 -18.65 7.51 5.61
C ALA A 335 -17.52 8.56 5.62
N GLN A 336 -17.82 9.80 5.98
CA GLN A 336 -16.82 10.86 6.13
C GLN A 336 -15.84 10.58 7.28
N ALA A 337 -16.35 10.13 8.44
CA ALA A 337 -15.52 9.77 9.59
C ALA A 337 -14.56 8.64 9.26
N LEU A 338 -15.02 7.58 8.57
CA LEU A 338 -14.19 6.45 8.15
C LEU A 338 -13.09 6.87 7.18
N ARG A 339 -13.38 7.74 6.19
CA ARG A 339 -12.38 8.23 5.24
C ARG A 339 -11.36 9.18 5.87
N GLY A 340 -11.76 9.94 6.89
CA GLY A 340 -10.91 10.92 7.57
C GLY A 340 -9.93 10.30 8.56
N TYR A 341 -10.12 9.04 8.96
CA TYR A 341 -9.26 8.39 9.93
C TYR A 341 -8.03 7.73 9.26
N SER A 342 -6.88 7.76 9.93
CA SER A 342 -5.59 7.31 9.37
C SER A 342 -5.38 5.80 9.31
N TRP A 343 -6.17 5.03 10.06
CA TRP A 343 -6.14 3.56 10.14
C TRP A 343 -4.76 2.98 10.40
N PRO A 344 -4.12 3.27 11.54
CA PRO A 344 -2.77 2.77 11.84
C PRO A 344 -2.68 1.24 11.89
N GLY A 345 -3.78 0.55 12.19
CA GLY A 345 -3.89 -0.92 12.10
C GLY A 345 -4.48 -1.42 10.78
N ASN A 346 -4.60 -0.53 9.77
CA ASN A 346 -5.02 -0.85 8.41
C ASN A 346 -6.35 -1.65 8.35
N VAL A 347 -6.45 -2.65 7.46
CA VAL A 347 -7.65 -3.46 7.25
C VAL A 347 -8.04 -4.23 8.51
N ARG A 348 -7.08 -4.73 9.28
CA ARG A 348 -7.36 -5.46 10.52
C ARG A 348 -8.07 -4.57 11.55
N GLN A 349 -7.67 -3.31 11.67
CA GLN A 349 -8.36 -2.36 12.55
C GLN A 349 -9.75 -2.03 12.03
N LEU A 350 -9.91 -1.78 10.73
CA LEU A 350 -11.21 -1.53 10.11
C LEU A 350 -12.17 -2.71 10.34
N GLU A 351 -11.71 -3.93 10.09
CA GLU A 351 -12.47 -5.16 10.29
C GLU A 351 -12.96 -5.30 11.73
N ASN A 352 -12.06 -5.11 12.72
CA ASN A 352 -12.41 -5.15 14.14
C ASN A 352 -13.41 -4.05 14.51
N THR A 353 -13.22 -2.84 13.99
CA THR A 353 -14.14 -1.71 14.22
C THR A 353 -15.54 -2.01 13.68
N MET A 354 -15.65 -2.55 12.46
CA MET A 354 -16.95 -2.92 11.88
C MET A 354 -17.62 -4.05 12.67
N ARG A 355 -16.89 -5.06 13.10
CA ARG A 355 -17.43 -6.13 13.96
C ARG A 355 -17.94 -5.55 15.28
N GLN A 356 -17.20 -4.68 15.93
CA GLN A 356 -17.60 -4.07 17.19
C GLN A 356 -18.84 -3.19 17.01
N LEU A 357 -18.90 -2.37 15.95
CA LEU A 357 -20.07 -1.57 15.62
C LEU A 357 -21.33 -2.43 15.43
N LEU A 358 -21.25 -3.50 14.66
CA LEU A 358 -22.38 -4.42 14.47
C LEU A 358 -22.88 -5.03 15.79
N LEU A 359 -21.96 -5.37 16.69
CA LEU A 359 -22.32 -6.03 17.96
C LEU A 359 -22.84 -5.04 19.01
N THR A 360 -22.38 -3.78 18.99
CA THR A 360 -22.70 -2.80 20.05
C THR A 360 -23.76 -1.76 19.66
N SER A 361 -24.00 -1.56 18.35
CA SER A 361 -25.01 -0.61 17.91
C SER A 361 -26.42 -1.16 18.14
N ALA A 362 -27.28 -0.37 18.76
CA ALA A 362 -28.69 -0.66 18.95
C ALA A 362 -29.53 -0.35 17.69
N SER A 363 -29.04 0.50 16.80
CA SER A 363 -29.66 0.89 15.53
C SER A 363 -28.98 0.19 14.36
N THR A 364 -29.75 -0.08 13.31
CA THR A 364 -29.23 -0.54 12.02
C THR A 364 -28.54 0.55 11.22
N GLU A 365 -28.63 1.82 11.63
CA GLU A 365 -27.90 2.95 11.07
C GLU A 365 -26.70 3.29 11.95
N ILE A 366 -25.50 3.33 11.36
CA ILE A 366 -24.25 3.70 12.01
C ILE A 366 -23.92 5.15 11.62
N ASP A 367 -23.76 6.03 12.59
CA ASP A 367 -23.38 7.42 12.42
C ASP A 367 -21.90 7.69 12.80
N ALA A 368 -21.43 8.93 12.59
CA ALA A 368 -20.07 9.32 12.95
C ALA A 368 -19.78 9.18 14.45
N SER A 369 -20.77 9.38 15.32
CA SER A 369 -20.58 9.32 16.77
C SER A 369 -20.27 7.91 17.23
N ALA A 370 -20.97 6.92 16.70
CA ALA A 370 -20.69 5.50 16.96
C ALA A 370 -19.27 5.09 16.52
N ILE A 371 -18.82 5.57 15.34
CA ILE A 371 -17.47 5.31 14.84
C ILE A 371 -16.41 5.91 15.76
N HIS A 372 -16.56 7.20 16.13
CA HIS A 372 -15.60 7.86 17.01
C HIS A 372 -15.53 7.19 18.39
N GLN A 373 -16.66 6.76 18.93
CA GLN A 373 -16.71 6.07 20.22
C GLN A 373 -15.91 4.75 20.16
N VAL A 374 -16.10 3.93 19.14
CA VAL A 374 -15.40 2.65 18.99
C VAL A 374 -13.90 2.85 18.74
N ILE A 375 -13.52 3.82 17.88
CA ILE A 375 -12.11 4.12 17.60
C ILE A 375 -11.40 4.61 18.86
N SER A 376 -11.97 5.53 19.62
CA SER A 376 -11.34 6.07 20.85
C SER A 376 -11.12 4.98 21.91
N VAL A 377 -12.05 4.06 22.10
CA VAL A 377 -11.87 2.92 23.00
C VAL A 377 -10.72 2.01 22.54
N THR A 378 -10.63 1.78 21.23
CA THR A 378 -9.58 0.92 20.65
C THR A 378 -8.19 1.58 20.77
N GLU A 379 -8.08 2.90 20.61
CA GLU A 379 -6.83 3.64 20.80
C GLU A 379 -6.33 3.57 22.25
N ILE A 380 -7.21 3.78 23.22
CA ILE A 380 -6.86 3.68 24.65
C ILE A 380 -6.37 2.27 24.99
N ALA A 381 -7.01 1.23 24.45
CA ALA A 381 -6.59 -0.16 24.66
C ALA A 381 -5.21 -0.44 24.03
N ALA A 382 -4.97 0.07 22.80
CA ALA A 382 -3.71 -0.08 22.09
C ALA A 382 -2.54 0.65 22.80
N ASP A 383 -2.77 1.85 23.31
CA ASP A 383 -1.78 2.61 24.07
C ASP A 383 -1.44 1.93 25.38
N ASN A 384 -2.43 1.38 26.09
CA ASN A 384 -2.21 0.61 27.31
C ASN A 384 -1.38 -0.67 27.04
N GLU A 385 -1.64 -1.39 25.95
CA GLU A 385 -0.83 -2.54 25.54
C GLU A 385 0.59 -2.13 25.12
N ARG A 386 0.75 -1.00 24.44
CA ARG A 386 2.06 -0.46 24.03
C ARG A 386 2.90 -0.09 25.26
N VAL A 387 2.29 0.58 26.24
CA VAL A 387 2.94 0.89 27.52
C VAL A 387 3.30 -0.39 28.27
N ALA A 388 2.42 -1.40 28.30
CA ALA A 388 2.71 -2.69 28.93
C ALA A 388 3.83 -3.48 28.23
N ARG A 389 3.92 -3.39 26.87
CA ARG A 389 5.03 -4.01 26.10
C ARG A 389 6.36 -3.28 26.31
N LEU A 390 6.35 -1.95 26.35
CA LEU A 390 7.54 -1.15 26.65
C LEU A 390 8.05 -1.43 28.07
N SER A 391 7.15 -1.61 29.03
CA SER A 391 7.50 -2.01 30.41
C SER A 391 8.09 -3.42 30.49
N ARG A 392 7.74 -4.32 29.57
CA ARG A 392 8.32 -5.67 29.48
C ARG A 392 9.61 -5.72 28.67
N ALA A 393 9.81 -4.80 27.70
CA ALA A 393 10.99 -4.75 26.83
C ALA A 393 12.17 -3.99 27.48
N SER A 394 11.91 -3.08 28.41
CA SER A 394 12.93 -2.53 29.30
C SER A 394 13.25 -3.59 30.38
N GLY A 395 13.84 -4.69 29.89
CA GLY A 395 14.22 -5.85 30.69
C GLY A 395 15.01 -5.44 31.95
N ASP A 396 14.25 -5.31 33.01
CA ASP A 396 14.78 -5.52 34.33
C ASP A 396 13.98 -6.66 34.95
N SER A 397 14.73 -7.66 35.31
CA SER A 397 14.36 -8.92 35.98
C SER A 397 13.20 -8.74 36.94
N THR A 398 12.25 -9.67 36.83
CA THR A 398 11.44 -10.23 37.91
C THR A 398 11.38 -9.33 39.15
N ASP A 399 10.42 -8.39 39.14
CA ASP A 399 9.89 -7.97 40.42
C ASP A 399 8.39 -8.31 40.42
N SER A 400 8.10 -9.48 41.05
CA SER A 400 6.81 -9.73 41.66
C SER A 400 6.31 -8.42 42.24
N LEU A 401 5.04 -8.11 42.11
CA LEU A 401 4.34 -7.04 42.82
C LEU A 401 4.89 -6.92 44.23
N SER A 402 6.03 -6.26 44.41
CA SER A 402 6.57 -5.93 45.72
C SER A 402 5.71 -4.76 46.20
N ILE A 403 4.75 -5.09 47.03
CA ILE A 403 4.04 -4.09 47.83
C ILE A 403 5.13 -3.37 48.61
N GLN A 404 5.61 -2.26 48.10
CA GLN A 404 6.57 -1.41 48.77
C GLN A 404 5.83 -0.59 49.84
N PRO A 405 6.43 -0.41 51.01
CA PRO A 405 5.85 0.48 52.01
C PRO A 405 5.61 1.88 51.41
N LEU A 406 4.47 2.50 51.70
CA LEU A 406 4.06 3.78 51.16
C LEU A 406 5.13 4.88 51.29
N TRP A 407 5.91 4.85 52.38
CA TRP A 407 7.01 5.81 52.61
C TRP A 407 8.14 5.71 51.56
N MET A 408 8.38 4.53 50.97
CA MET A 408 9.38 4.35 49.89
C MET A 408 8.94 5.00 48.62
N SER A 409 7.68 4.82 48.19
CA SER A 409 7.10 5.48 47.05
C SER A 409 7.05 6.99 47.20
N GLU A 410 6.74 7.44 48.42
CA GLU A 410 6.70 8.86 48.75
C GLU A 410 8.11 9.48 48.75
N LYS A 411 9.13 8.75 49.28
CA LYS A 411 10.52 9.17 49.23
C LYS A 411 10.99 9.34 47.77
N ARG A 412 10.71 8.36 46.93
CA ARG A 412 11.10 8.39 45.51
C ARG A 412 10.45 9.57 44.78
N ALA A 413 9.17 9.81 44.97
CA ALA A 413 8.45 10.94 44.32
C ALA A 413 9.03 12.30 44.77
N ILE A 414 9.41 12.45 46.02
CA ILE A 414 10.03 13.68 46.54
C ILE A 414 11.44 13.88 45.98
N GLU A 415 12.27 12.81 45.94
CA GLU A 415 13.63 12.88 45.40
C GLU A 415 13.64 13.19 43.90
N GLU A 416 12.73 12.57 43.11
CA GLU A 416 12.56 12.84 41.70
C GLU A 416 12.09 14.29 41.42
N ALA A 417 11.15 14.82 42.24
CA ALA A 417 10.68 16.20 42.10
C ALA A 417 11.79 17.21 42.47
N ILE A 418 12.60 16.94 43.47
CA ILE A 418 13.75 17.79 43.83
C ILE A 418 14.79 17.79 42.70
N ALA A 419 15.10 16.63 42.14
CA ALA A 419 16.04 16.49 41.03
C ALA A 419 15.52 17.25 39.76
N ALA A 420 14.23 17.12 39.42
CA ALA A 420 13.61 17.83 38.33
C ALA A 420 13.55 19.35 38.48
N CYS A 421 13.66 19.84 39.74
CA CYS A 421 13.67 21.26 40.09
C CYS A 421 15.08 21.81 40.42
N ASP A 422 16.15 21.21 39.88
CA ASP A 422 17.54 21.62 40.11
C ASP A 422 17.92 21.77 41.60
N GLY A 423 17.37 20.90 42.45
CA GLY A 423 17.62 20.91 43.90
C GLY A 423 16.76 21.90 44.69
N SER A 424 15.86 22.64 44.09
CA SER A 424 15.01 23.63 44.74
C SER A 424 13.81 23.00 45.44
N ILE A 425 13.92 22.79 46.77
CA ILE A 425 12.84 22.20 47.58
C ILE A 425 11.56 23.02 47.55
N ASN A 426 11.64 24.35 47.45
CA ASN A 426 10.46 25.22 47.39
C ASN A 426 9.68 25.01 46.06
N ARG A 427 10.38 24.84 44.94
CA ARG A 427 9.74 24.55 43.64
C ARG A 427 9.18 23.14 43.58
N ALA A 428 9.93 22.15 44.12
CA ALA A 428 9.44 20.77 44.21
C ALA A 428 8.19 20.65 45.09
N ALA A 429 8.11 21.38 46.21
CA ALA A 429 6.96 21.44 47.10
C ALA A 429 5.71 22.00 46.37
N GLN A 430 5.90 23.01 45.52
CA GLN A 430 4.82 23.61 44.73
C GLN A 430 4.28 22.63 43.67
N TYR A 431 5.15 21.87 43.00
CA TYR A 431 4.74 20.85 42.03
C TYR A 431 4.08 19.62 42.69
N LEU A 432 4.50 19.27 43.90
CA LEU A 432 3.92 18.15 44.66
C LEU A 432 2.69 18.57 45.49
N GLU A 433 2.27 19.83 45.41
CA GLU A 433 1.13 20.40 46.18
C GLU A 433 1.24 20.19 47.67
N VAL A 434 2.46 20.25 48.23
CA VAL A 434 2.74 20.09 49.65
C VAL A 434 3.50 21.29 50.22
N ALA A 435 3.40 21.51 51.51
CA ALA A 435 4.19 22.57 52.15
C ALA A 435 5.68 22.24 52.14
N PRO A 436 6.60 23.19 51.86
CA PRO A 436 8.06 22.94 51.93
C PRO A 436 8.55 22.33 53.22
N SER A 437 7.95 22.73 54.35
CA SER A 437 8.22 22.17 55.68
C SER A 437 7.92 20.67 55.77
N THR A 438 6.97 20.16 55.02
CA THR A 438 6.63 18.74 54.98
C THR A 438 7.76 17.94 54.30
N ILE A 439 8.32 18.45 53.20
CA ILE A 439 9.46 17.84 52.51
C ILE A 439 10.70 17.83 53.43
N TYR A 440 11.02 18.95 54.06
CA TYR A 440 12.14 19.03 55.00
C TYR A 440 12.02 18.02 56.16
N ARG A 441 10.84 17.93 56.77
CA ARG A 441 10.59 16.99 57.87
C ARG A 441 10.73 15.53 57.41
N LYS A 442 10.26 15.19 56.24
CA LYS A 442 10.37 13.82 55.67
C LYS A 442 11.83 13.46 55.36
N LEU A 443 12.56 14.37 54.71
CA LEU A 443 13.97 14.18 54.41
C LEU A 443 14.81 13.97 55.71
N GLN A 444 14.48 14.70 56.77
CA GLN A 444 15.14 14.51 58.07
C GLN A 444 14.79 13.17 58.73
N SER A 445 13.53 12.74 58.66
CA SER A 445 13.11 11.45 59.23
C SER A 445 13.75 10.26 58.50
N TRP A 446 13.92 10.33 57.19
CA TRP A 446 14.58 9.28 56.39
C TRP A 446 16.11 9.25 56.58
N LYS A 447 16.75 10.42 56.79
CA LYS A 447 18.18 10.47 57.19
C LYS A 447 18.43 9.85 58.55
N ALA A 448 17.52 10.05 59.52
CA ALA A 448 17.63 9.44 60.83
C ALA A 448 17.37 7.91 60.81
N GLN A 449 16.55 7.41 59.91
CA GLN A 449 16.33 5.95 59.75
C GLN A 449 17.51 5.23 59.08
N ASN A 450 18.25 5.88 58.17
CA ASN A 450 19.45 5.31 57.54
C ASN A 450 20.71 5.33 58.43
N LEU A 451 20.68 5.98 59.60
CA LEU A 451 21.77 5.97 60.58
C LEU A 451 21.62 4.86 61.61
N ASN A 452 20.51 4.14 61.65
CA ASN A 452 20.19 3.04 62.54
C ASN A 452 20.07 1.66 61.90
N SER A 453 20.51 1.51 60.65
CA SER A 453 20.68 0.25 59.91
C SER A 453 22.18 0.16 59.41
#